data_3b09d2b91ee29f650f81c1c4e850cd68
#
_entry.id   3b09d2b91ee29f650f81c1c4e850cd68
#
_cell.length_a   1.000
_cell.length_b   1.000
_cell.length_c   1.000
_cell.angle_alpha   90.00
_cell.angle_beta   90.00
_cell.angle_gamma   90.00
#
_symmetry.space_group_name_H-M   'P 1'
#
loop_
_entity.id
_entity.type
_entity.pdbx_description
1 polymer ?
#
loop_
_entity_poly.entity_id
_entity_poly.type
_entity_poly.pdbx_seq_one_letter_code
_entity_poly.pdbx_strand_id
1 'polypeptide(L)'
;NTGTAESGDQGTAPQEETIQFDVSIRPNDSATAYVMQVTSLADTDTMSYQYSINGTDYYSLQQLQTQETFGASQTVDLHVRAVGSGDTILAAGNREITTPSDSDVPTISGTDKFSDRTEVTITATPGAIIYYTTDGTVPTNGSQQYNTPITLTETTTIQAIAIEDGHIMSDV
;
A
#
# COMPACT_ATOMS: atom_id res chain seq x y z
N ASN A 1 33.38 -46.65 45.83
CA ASN A 1 33.29 -46.46 44.41
C ASN A 1 32.14 -45.49 44.13
N THR A 2 32.48 -44.19 44.09
CA THR A 2 31.55 -43.07 43.91
C THR A 2 31.54 -42.71 42.43
N GLY A 3 30.49 -43.09 41.74
CA GLY A 3 30.21 -42.62 40.40
C GLY A 3 29.59 -41.21 40.47
N THR A 4 30.35 -40.24 39.99
CA THR A 4 29.82 -38.89 39.70
C THR A 4 28.98 -38.96 38.44
N ALA A 5 27.69 -38.67 38.57
CA ALA A 5 26.82 -38.44 37.44
C ALA A 5 27.18 -37.09 36.80
N GLU A 6 27.63 -37.11 35.56
CA GLU A 6 27.73 -35.91 34.73
C GLU A 6 26.32 -35.40 34.48
N SER A 7 26.05 -34.18 34.94
CA SER A 7 24.87 -33.42 34.56
C SER A 7 25.04 -33.05 33.11
N GLY A 8 24.27 -33.70 32.22
CA GLY A 8 24.17 -33.33 30.84
C GLY A 8 23.66 -31.86 30.76
N ASP A 9 24.50 -31.05 30.18
CA ASP A 9 24.10 -29.72 29.70
C ASP A 9 22.96 -29.89 28.69
N GLN A 10 21.74 -29.64 29.13
CA GLN A 10 20.58 -29.49 28.25
C GLN A 10 20.78 -28.17 27.54
N GLY A 11 21.44 -28.23 26.38
CA GLY A 11 21.57 -27.09 25.47
C GLY A 11 20.20 -26.48 25.26
N THR A 12 19.99 -25.33 25.86
CA THR A 12 18.82 -24.49 25.58
C THR A 12 18.80 -24.23 24.09
N ALA A 13 17.78 -24.71 23.39
CA ALA A 13 17.57 -24.38 21.98
C ALA A 13 17.67 -22.86 21.83
N PRO A 14 18.38 -22.34 20.82
CA PRO A 14 18.49 -20.90 20.64
C PRO A 14 17.08 -20.34 20.56
N GLN A 15 16.74 -19.43 21.50
CA GLN A 15 15.50 -18.69 21.44
C GLN A 15 15.62 -17.77 20.23
N GLU A 16 14.78 -17.99 19.23
CA GLU A 16 14.65 -17.05 18.11
C GLU A 16 14.26 -15.68 18.70
N GLU A 17 15.14 -14.69 18.55
CA GLU A 17 14.83 -13.35 18.99
C GLU A 17 13.69 -12.79 18.15
N THR A 18 12.73 -12.12 18.81
CA THR A 18 11.62 -11.49 18.09
C THR A 18 12.09 -10.16 17.50
N ILE A 19 11.97 -10.00 16.20
CA ILE A 19 12.25 -8.74 15.51
C ILE A 19 11.11 -7.75 15.77
N GLN A 20 11.49 -6.54 16.22
CA GLN A 20 10.59 -5.38 16.24
C GLN A 20 10.83 -4.53 15.01
N PHE A 21 9.76 -4.17 14.29
CA PHE A 21 9.83 -3.35 13.09
C PHE A 21 8.56 -2.51 12.94
N ASP A 22 8.69 -1.37 12.25
CA ASP A 22 7.57 -0.52 11.87
C ASP A 22 7.26 -0.67 10.38
N VAL A 23 5.98 -0.54 10.05
CA VAL A 23 5.51 -0.59 8.66
C VAL A 23 4.72 0.66 8.38
N SER A 24 5.06 1.33 7.29
CA SER A 24 4.23 2.38 6.70
C SER A 24 3.68 1.90 5.35
N ILE A 25 2.47 2.35 5.06
CA ILE A 25 1.78 2.05 3.80
C ILE A 25 1.53 3.39 3.11
N ARG A 26 1.79 3.44 1.83
CA ARG A 26 1.51 4.62 1.01
C ARG A 26 1.02 4.21 -0.37
N PRO A 27 0.24 5.07 -1.07
CA PRO A 27 -0.04 4.85 -2.48
C PRO A 27 1.25 4.79 -3.31
N ASN A 28 1.22 4.03 -4.41
CA ASN A 28 2.25 4.11 -5.45
C ASN A 28 2.11 5.43 -6.23
N ASP A 29 3.06 5.73 -7.11
CA ASP A 29 3.09 7.02 -7.83
C ASP A 29 1.87 7.23 -8.77
N SER A 30 1.23 6.17 -9.22
CA SER A 30 -0.01 6.22 -10.02
C SER A 30 -1.29 6.24 -9.18
N ALA A 31 -1.20 6.15 -7.87
CA ALA A 31 -2.32 6.04 -6.93
C ALA A 31 -3.31 4.89 -7.24
N THR A 32 -2.82 3.80 -7.82
CA THR A 32 -3.63 2.63 -8.20
C THR A 32 -3.53 1.47 -7.22
N ALA A 33 -2.52 1.48 -6.36
CA ALA A 33 -2.27 0.44 -5.38
C ALA A 33 -1.44 0.97 -4.22
N TYR A 34 -1.43 0.25 -3.11
CA TYR A 34 -0.57 0.51 -1.97
C TYR A 34 0.75 -0.25 -2.06
N VAL A 35 1.82 0.36 -1.56
CA VAL A 35 3.14 -0.25 -1.36
C VAL A 35 3.54 -0.15 0.11
N MET A 36 4.21 -1.18 0.61
CA MET A 36 4.72 -1.22 1.97
C MET A 36 6.15 -0.70 2.06
N GLN A 37 6.46 -0.07 3.18
CA GLN A 37 7.81 0.30 3.57
C GLN A 37 8.06 -0.15 5.01
N VAL A 38 9.12 -0.90 5.23
CA VAL A 38 9.52 -1.40 6.55
C VAL A 38 10.66 -0.53 7.06
N THR A 39 10.55 -0.11 8.32
CA THR A 39 11.52 0.76 9.00
C THR A 39 11.86 0.23 10.39
N SER A 40 12.73 0.90 11.09
CA SER A 40 13.17 0.56 12.47
C SER A 40 13.91 -0.77 12.59
N LEU A 41 14.44 -1.32 11.48
CA LEU A 41 15.32 -2.46 11.53
C LEU A 41 16.77 -2.00 11.83
N ALA A 42 17.48 -2.77 12.64
CA ALA A 42 18.90 -2.50 12.90
C ALA A 42 19.70 -2.70 11.62
N ASP A 43 20.41 -1.67 11.18
CA ASP A 43 21.36 -1.79 10.07
C ASP A 43 22.67 -2.37 10.60
N THR A 44 23.07 -3.54 10.08
CA THR A 44 24.31 -4.20 10.45
C THR A 44 24.98 -4.81 9.23
N ASP A 45 26.30 -4.70 9.15
CA ASP A 45 27.10 -5.28 8.07
C ASP A 45 27.10 -6.83 8.08
N THR A 46 26.49 -7.46 9.10
CA THR A 46 26.58 -8.90 9.36
C THR A 46 25.29 -9.68 9.09
N MET A 47 24.17 -8.98 8.88
CA MET A 47 22.88 -9.63 8.60
C MET A 47 22.11 -8.91 7.50
N SER A 48 21.23 -9.65 6.82
CA SER A 48 20.26 -9.12 5.85
C SER A 48 18.85 -9.40 6.33
N TYR A 49 17.90 -8.57 5.88
CA TYR A 49 16.48 -8.80 6.15
C TYR A 49 15.76 -9.34 4.92
N GLN A 50 14.90 -10.30 5.15
CA GLN A 50 14.02 -10.89 4.14
C GLN A 50 12.57 -10.77 4.59
N TYR A 51 11.69 -10.61 3.62
CA TYR A 51 10.28 -10.27 3.80
C TYR A 51 9.37 -11.23 3.05
N SER A 52 8.23 -11.56 3.63
CA SER A 52 7.23 -12.45 3.02
C SER A 52 5.82 -12.03 3.43
N ILE A 53 4.85 -12.22 2.54
CA ILE A 53 3.42 -12.03 2.83
C ILE A 53 2.67 -13.37 2.95
N ASN A 54 3.33 -14.48 2.76
CA ASN A 54 2.75 -15.83 2.88
C ASN A 54 3.50 -16.73 3.88
N GLY A 55 4.58 -16.21 4.49
CA GLY A 55 5.41 -16.94 5.46
C GLY A 55 6.34 -18.00 4.85
N THR A 56 6.35 -18.19 3.53
CA THR A 56 7.12 -19.23 2.84
C THR A 56 8.13 -18.68 1.83
N ASP A 57 7.69 -17.75 0.98
CA ASP A 57 8.51 -17.15 -0.06
C ASP A 57 9.08 -15.82 0.44
N TYR A 58 10.39 -15.76 0.64
CA TYR A 58 11.07 -14.61 1.21
C TYR A 58 11.89 -13.87 0.17
N TYR A 59 11.78 -12.54 0.17
CA TYR A 59 12.38 -11.61 -0.78
C TYR A 59 13.14 -10.48 -0.09
N SER A 60 14.01 -9.78 -0.81
CA SER A 60 14.48 -8.46 -0.35
C SER A 60 13.30 -7.46 -0.33
N LEU A 61 13.41 -6.38 0.43
CA LEU A 61 12.35 -5.36 0.47
C LEU A 61 12.05 -4.79 -0.93
N GLN A 62 13.09 -4.54 -1.73
CA GLN A 62 12.93 -4.05 -3.09
C GLN A 62 12.19 -5.05 -4.01
N GLN A 63 12.49 -6.34 -3.88
CA GLN A 63 11.79 -7.39 -4.62
C GLN A 63 10.34 -7.48 -4.20
N LEU A 64 10.05 -7.47 -2.89
CA LEU A 64 8.67 -7.47 -2.38
C LEU A 64 7.88 -6.28 -2.92
N GLN A 65 8.43 -5.07 -2.84
CA GLN A 65 7.78 -3.84 -3.33
C GLN A 65 7.56 -3.82 -4.85
N THR A 66 8.36 -4.58 -5.61
CA THR A 66 8.23 -4.68 -7.07
C THR A 66 7.20 -5.75 -7.47
N GLN A 67 7.12 -6.83 -6.71
CA GLN A 67 6.27 -7.98 -7.01
C GLN A 67 4.88 -7.87 -6.40
N GLU A 68 4.79 -7.23 -5.22
CA GLU A 68 3.56 -7.17 -4.44
C GLU A 68 3.05 -5.73 -4.36
N THR A 69 1.81 -5.55 -4.80
CA THR A 69 1.02 -4.34 -4.60
C THR A 69 -0.31 -4.72 -3.96
N PHE A 70 -0.84 -3.84 -3.13
CA PHE A 70 -2.01 -4.13 -2.32
C PHE A 70 -3.18 -3.23 -2.71
N GLY A 71 -4.37 -3.80 -2.78
CA GLY A 71 -5.61 -3.05 -2.97
C GLY A 71 -6.04 -2.30 -1.70
N ALA A 72 -7.16 -1.61 -1.79
CA ALA A 72 -7.81 -0.94 -0.65
C ALA A 72 -8.37 -1.96 0.36
N SER A 73 -8.32 -1.61 1.64
CA SER A 73 -8.91 -2.38 2.74
C SER A 73 -8.46 -3.85 2.79
N GLN A 74 -7.26 -4.13 2.30
CA GLN A 74 -6.68 -5.48 2.28
C GLN A 74 -5.86 -5.72 3.55
N THR A 75 -6.10 -6.85 4.22
CA THR A 75 -5.29 -7.30 5.36
C THR A 75 -4.21 -8.27 4.89
N VAL A 76 -2.98 -8.03 5.32
CA VAL A 76 -1.78 -8.79 4.94
C VAL A 76 -0.98 -9.12 6.21
N ASP A 77 -0.52 -10.36 6.35
CA ASP A 77 0.41 -10.75 7.41
C ASP A 77 1.84 -10.67 6.89
N LEU A 78 2.54 -9.59 7.27
CA LEU A 78 3.93 -9.37 6.88
C LEU A 78 4.88 -10.10 7.82
N HIS A 79 5.63 -11.04 7.29
CA HIS A 79 6.71 -11.75 7.97
C HIS A 79 8.05 -11.10 7.64
N VAL A 80 8.88 -10.91 8.67
CA VAL A 80 10.25 -10.40 8.54
C VAL A 80 11.21 -11.38 9.24
N ARG A 81 12.32 -11.71 8.59
CA ARG A 81 13.39 -12.48 9.22
C ARG A 81 14.76 -11.85 8.98
N ALA A 82 15.59 -11.90 9.99
CA ALA A 82 17.01 -11.55 9.90
C ALA A 82 17.81 -12.79 9.55
N VAL A 83 18.67 -12.70 8.54
CA VAL A 83 19.48 -13.79 8.03
C VAL A 83 20.95 -13.43 8.14
N GLY A 84 21.69 -14.25 8.85
CA GLY A 84 23.14 -14.16 9.00
C GLY A 84 23.89 -14.93 7.93
N SER A 85 25.19 -15.09 8.13
CA SER A 85 26.06 -15.86 7.22
C SER A 85 25.61 -17.33 7.12
N GLY A 86 25.64 -17.87 5.90
CA GLY A 86 25.23 -19.25 5.62
C GLY A 86 23.73 -19.48 5.74
N ASP A 87 22.90 -18.45 5.46
CA ASP A 87 21.43 -18.49 5.49
C ASP A 87 20.82 -18.88 6.86
N THR A 88 21.57 -18.64 7.95
CA THR A 88 21.07 -18.91 9.30
C THR A 88 20.04 -17.85 9.70
N ILE A 89 18.84 -18.26 10.10
CA ILE A 89 17.83 -17.35 10.65
C ILE A 89 18.26 -16.99 12.09
N LEU A 90 18.48 -15.70 12.32
CA LEU A 90 18.91 -15.16 13.62
C LEU A 90 17.71 -14.70 14.45
N ALA A 91 16.72 -14.14 13.80
CA ALA A 91 15.50 -13.64 14.42
C ALA A 91 14.37 -13.58 13.40
N ALA A 92 13.13 -13.64 13.86
CA ALA A 92 11.95 -13.52 13.02
C ALA A 92 10.81 -12.80 13.75
N GLY A 93 9.90 -12.23 12.99
CA GLY A 93 8.69 -11.59 13.50
C GLY A 93 7.66 -11.45 12.40
N ASN A 94 6.41 -11.27 12.78
CA ASN A 94 5.33 -10.97 11.84
C ASN A 94 4.41 -9.89 12.38
N ARG A 95 3.69 -9.25 11.50
CA ARG A 95 2.72 -8.21 11.83
C ARG A 95 1.60 -8.20 10.80
N GLU A 96 0.37 -8.23 11.29
CA GLU A 96 -0.81 -8.00 10.48
C GLU A 96 -0.95 -6.51 10.18
N ILE A 97 -1.20 -6.18 8.92
CA ILE A 97 -1.31 -4.83 8.39
C ILE A 97 -2.57 -4.76 7.54
N THR A 98 -3.36 -3.71 7.73
CA THR A 98 -4.50 -3.43 6.86
C THR A 98 -4.21 -2.17 6.06
N THR A 99 -4.34 -2.25 4.74
CA THR A 99 -4.24 -1.07 3.85
C THR A 99 -5.43 -0.14 4.08
N PRO A 100 -5.27 1.18 3.89
CA PRO A 100 -6.40 2.11 3.92
C PRO A 100 -7.47 1.77 2.86
N SER A 101 -8.65 2.36 2.98
CA SER A 101 -9.65 2.35 1.91
C SER A 101 -9.12 3.09 0.67
N ASP A 102 -9.79 2.94 -0.46
CA ASP A 102 -9.69 3.87 -1.59
C ASP A 102 -10.32 5.24 -1.24
N SER A 103 -10.13 6.21 -2.11
CA SER A 103 -10.78 7.52 -2.00
C SER A 103 -12.28 7.41 -2.31
N ASP A 104 -13.07 8.31 -1.77
CA ASP A 104 -14.50 8.38 -2.07
C ASP A 104 -14.76 8.80 -3.52
N VAL A 105 -15.77 8.19 -4.15
CA VAL A 105 -16.17 8.53 -5.53
C VAL A 105 -16.68 9.97 -5.60
N PRO A 106 -16.20 10.82 -6.52
CA PRO A 106 -16.68 12.17 -6.67
C PRO A 106 -18.11 12.23 -7.20
N THR A 107 -18.84 13.29 -6.84
CA THR A 107 -20.20 13.52 -7.32
C THR A 107 -20.18 14.53 -8.46
N ILE A 108 -20.74 14.16 -9.62
CA ILE A 108 -20.92 15.02 -10.77
C ILE A 108 -22.36 15.57 -10.77
N SER A 109 -22.51 16.88 -10.88
CA SER A 109 -23.79 17.57 -10.88
C SER A 109 -23.88 18.55 -12.06
N GLY A 110 -25.02 18.57 -12.74
CA GLY A 110 -25.29 19.45 -13.88
C GLY A 110 -26.65 19.19 -14.46
N THR A 111 -26.99 19.87 -15.54
CA THR A 111 -28.27 19.65 -16.26
C THR A 111 -28.05 18.68 -17.41
N ASP A 112 -28.73 17.53 -17.37
CA ASP A 112 -28.59 16.45 -18.38
C ASP A 112 -29.08 16.85 -19.79
N LYS A 113 -29.98 17.81 -19.87
CA LYS A 113 -30.56 18.27 -21.14
C LYS A 113 -30.53 19.78 -21.22
N PHE A 114 -29.84 20.31 -22.19
CA PHE A 114 -29.72 21.77 -22.43
C PHE A 114 -29.81 22.05 -23.94
N SER A 115 -30.15 23.28 -24.32
CA SER A 115 -30.29 23.71 -25.71
C SER A 115 -29.17 24.62 -26.19
N ASP A 116 -28.41 25.21 -25.29
CA ASP A 116 -27.30 26.11 -25.60
C ASP A 116 -26.04 25.72 -24.82
N ARG A 117 -26.07 25.79 -23.51
CA ARG A 117 -24.97 25.44 -22.65
C ARG A 117 -25.44 24.99 -21.27
N THR A 118 -24.60 24.24 -20.58
CA THR A 118 -24.77 23.87 -19.17
C THR A 118 -23.46 24.00 -18.42
N GLU A 119 -23.54 24.22 -17.13
CA GLU A 119 -22.38 24.08 -16.22
C GLU A 119 -22.46 22.75 -15.48
N VAL A 120 -21.29 22.07 -15.41
CA VAL A 120 -21.11 20.85 -14.62
C VAL A 120 -20.16 21.13 -13.49
N THR A 121 -20.59 20.76 -12.28
CA THR A 121 -19.75 20.81 -11.07
C THR A 121 -19.40 19.41 -10.62
N ILE A 122 -18.17 19.23 -10.15
CA ILE A 122 -17.69 17.98 -9.57
C ILE A 122 -17.25 18.25 -8.14
N THR A 123 -17.74 17.46 -7.21
CA THR A 123 -17.43 17.59 -5.78
C THR A 123 -16.90 16.26 -5.24
N ALA A 124 -16.01 16.32 -4.27
CA ALA A 124 -15.45 15.16 -3.58
C ALA A 124 -15.23 15.49 -2.11
N THR A 125 -14.68 14.54 -1.34
CA THR A 125 -14.24 14.75 0.03
C THR A 125 -13.35 16.00 0.14
N PRO A 126 -13.52 16.85 1.16
CA PRO A 126 -12.70 18.04 1.34
C PRO A 126 -11.19 17.73 1.36
N GLY A 127 -10.44 18.37 0.46
CA GLY A 127 -9.00 18.16 0.31
C GLY A 127 -8.59 17.14 -0.76
N ALA A 128 -9.54 16.36 -1.29
CA ALA A 128 -9.27 15.45 -2.40
C ALA A 128 -8.96 16.22 -3.70
N ILE A 129 -8.05 15.66 -4.51
CA ILE A 129 -7.77 16.16 -5.86
C ILE A 129 -8.66 15.40 -6.84
N ILE A 130 -9.42 16.15 -7.65
CA ILE A 130 -10.32 15.56 -8.63
C ILE A 130 -9.68 15.62 -10.01
N TYR A 131 -9.70 14.50 -10.74
CA TYR A 131 -9.31 14.38 -12.14
C TYR A 131 -10.50 13.96 -12.98
N TYR A 132 -10.60 14.47 -14.21
CA TYR A 132 -11.73 14.15 -15.07
C TYR A 132 -11.33 14.04 -16.54
N THR A 133 -12.23 13.44 -17.32
CA THR A 133 -12.21 13.37 -18.78
C THR A 133 -13.56 13.81 -19.34
N THR A 134 -13.59 14.26 -20.60
CA THR A 134 -14.81 14.70 -21.30
C THR A 134 -15.09 13.88 -22.57
N ASP A 135 -14.29 12.85 -22.82
CA ASP A 135 -14.37 11.98 -23.99
C ASP A 135 -14.88 10.57 -23.66
N GLY A 136 -15.27 10.34 -22.39
CA GLY A 136 -15.73 9.05 -21.89
C GLY A 136 -14.62 8.05 -21.59
N THR A 137 -13.36 8.44 -21.65
CA THR A 137 -12.25 7.59 -21.18
C THR A 137 -12.15 7.61 -19.66
N VAL A 138 -11.65 6.53 -19.07
CA VAL A 138 -11.40 6.45 -17.63
C VAL A 138 -10.28 7.43 -17.23
N PRO A 139 -10.54 8.37 -16.30
CA PRO A 139 -9.50 9.30 -15.85
C PRO A 139 -8.42 8.60 -15.02
N THR A 140 -7.24 9.21 -15.00
CA THR A 140 -6.09 8.83 -14.18
C THR A 140 -5.54 10.06 -13.46
N ASN A 141 -4.57 9.91 -12.58
CA ASN A 141 -3.86 11.04 -11.96
C ASN A 141 -3.03 11.90 -12.95
N GLY A 142 -2.94 11.48 -14.21
CA GLY A 142 -2.40 12.26 -15.33
C GLY A 142 -3.45 12.99 -16.16
N SER A 143 -4.75 12.83 -15.86
CA SER A 143 -5.85 13.49 -16.55
C SER A 143 -5.98 14.95 -16.13
N GLN A 144 -6.93 15.67 -16.74
CA GLN A 144 -7.18 17.08 -16.40
C GLN A 144 -7.70 17.20 -14.96
N GLN A 145 -7.06 18.09 -14.18
CA GLN A 145 -7.50 18.38 -12.82
C GLN A 145 -8.71 19.31 -12.83
N TYR A 146 -9.73 19.00 -12.03
CA TYR A 146 -10.90 19.85 -11.86
C TYR A 146 -10.63 20.95 -10.83
N ASN A 147 -10.71 22.21 -11.27
CA ASN A 147 -10.51 23.37 -10.42
C ASN A 147 -11.69 24.36 -10.47
N THR A 148 -12.48 24.31 -11.54
CA THR A 148 -13.61 25.24 -11.78
C THR A 148 -14.72 24.50 -12.52
N PRO A 149 -15.99 24.96 -12.44
CA PRO A 149 -17.08 24.38 -13.19
C PRO A 149 -16.79 24.27 -14.69
N ILE A 150 -17.24 23.19 -15.31
CA ILE A 150 -17.02 22.88 -16.72
C ILE A 150 -18.23 23.37 -17.51
N THR A 151 -18.02 24.28 -18.47
CA THR A 151 -19.08 24.71 -19.39
C THR A 151 -19.14 23.75 -20.58
N LEU A 152 -20.30 23.15 -20.83
CA LEU A 152 -20.58 22.29 -21.98
C LEU A 152 -21.52 22.98 -22.94
N THR A 153 -21.22 22.90 -24.24
CA THR A 153 -22.04 23.40 -25.34
C THR A 153 -22.55 22.30 -26.28
N GLU A 154 -22.14 21.07 -26.01
CA GLU A 154 -22.53 19.88 -26.77
C GLU A 154 -22.65 18.66 -25.87
N THR A 155 -23.25 17.59 -26.38
CA THR A 155 -23.38 16.33 -25.65
C THR A 155 -22.00 15.75 -25.34
N THR A 156 -21.71 15.57 -24.05
CA THR A 156 -20.39 15.19 -23.55
C THR A 156 -20.55 14.12 -22.48
N THR A 157 -19.69 13.11 -22.49
CA THR A 157 -19.60 12.11 -21.42
C THR A 157 -18.47 12.50 -20.48
N ILE A 158 -18.81 12.82 -19.24
CA ILE A 158 -17.81 13.15 -18.21
C ILE A 158 -17.63 11.94 -17.31
N GLN A 159 -16.35 11.58 -17.07
CA GLN A 159 -15.95 10.67 -16.01
C GLN A 159 -15.01 11.38 -15.06
N ALA A 160 -15.05 11.04 -13.79
CA ALA A 160 -14.20 11.66 -12.78
C ALA A 160 -13.76 10.63 -11.73
N ILE A 161 -12.56 10.87 -11.19
CA ILE A 161 -12.01 10.18 -10.01
C ILE A 161 -11.56 11.22 -9.00
N ALA A 162 -11.48 10.82 -7.75
CA ALA A 162 -10.88 11.60 -6.67
C ALA A 162 -9.67 10.87 -6.09
N ILE A 163 -8.70 11.62 -5.58
CA ILE A 163 -7.54 11.11 -4.85
C ILE A 163 -7.41 11.91 -3.56
N GLU A 164 -7.61 11.23 -2.43
CA GLU A 164 -7.40 11.77 -1.10
C GLU A 164 -5.96 11.53 -0.64
N ASP A 165 -5.47 12.37 0.26
CA ASP A 165 -4.11 12.21 0.79
C ASP A 165 -3.98 10.87 1.53
N GLY A 166 -2.94 10.10 1.18
CA GLY A 166 -2.70 8.77 1.76
C GLY A 166 -3.58 7.63 1.22
N HIS A 167 -4.48 7.90 0.27
CA HIS A 167 -5.38 6.92 -0.34
C HIS A 167 -5.07 6.66 -1.82
N ILE A 168 -5.42 5.48 -2.30
CA ILE A 168 -5.46 5.21 -3.75
C ILE A 168 -6.68 5.88 -4.37
N MET A 169 -6.69 6.03 -5.70
CA MET A 169 -7.80 6.68 -6.41
C MET A 169 -9.12 5.96 -6.18
N SER A 170 -10.21 6.74 -6.25
CA SER A 170 -11.58 6.22 -6.22
C SER A 170 -11.91 5.41 -7.47
N ASP A 171 -13.01 4.67 -7.43
CA ASP A 171 -13.75 4.28 -8.62
C ASP A 171 -14.27 5.51 -9.40
N VAL A 172 -14.75 5.28 -10.63
CA VAL A 172 -15.29 6.31 -11.53
C VAL A 172 -16.76 6.55 -11.26
#